data_2ee87ddec1498b2940dd54fc79ba4fe3
#
_entry.id   2ee87ddec1498b2940dd54fc79ba4fe3
#
_cell.length_a   1.000
_cell.length_b   1.000
_cell.length_c   1.000
_cell.angle_alpha   90.00
_cell.angle_beta   90.00
_cell.angle_gamma   90.00
#
_symmetry.space_group_name_H-M   'P 1'
#
loop_
_entity.id
_entity.type
_entity.pdbx_description
1 polymer ?
#
loop_
_entity_poly.entity_id
_entity_poly.type
_entity_poly.pdbx_seq_one_letter_code
_entity_poly.pdbx_strand_id
1 'polypeptide(L)'
;MENLHHIVVVGGGAGGLELVTSLGNKLGKKRKARITLVDAGLTHVWKPLLHEVASGSLDASANEINYRAHARKHHYEFQLGRMSGLDRHNKHVVIAPFHDVDGTEVVPERHIQYDTLVIAVGSTANDFGTPGAQDNCLFLDSLKQARRFHNLMLNAFLRKNHEAFQGAEHTLNISIIGAGATGVELAAELRLASRELPVYGMNHLQPSDVSITVIEAADRILPALPGRLSAAATRELEHQRVKVMTGQPVSEVRQNTVVMKDGTELPSEMTIWAAGIKAPAFLAKLEGLEVNRSNQLVVEQTLQTTQDADIFAFGDCAACPQPDSDRPVPPRAQAAHQQADTLFKTLCNRLENGEAVPFVYNDHGSLINFSRYTTVGNLMGNLSGRSMYIEGKVARMFYLSLYRMHQVALHGMFRTGIIWLMDRISRAMHPRLKLH
;
A
#
# COMPACT_ATOMS: atom_id res chain seq x y z
N MET A 1 19.75 -30.49 -18.17
CA MET A 1 18.57 -29.88 -17.50
C MET A 1 17.78 -29.22 -18.60
N GLU A 2 16.51 -29.56 -18.76
CA GLU A 2 15.64 -28.89 -19.74
C GLU A 2 15.67 -27.38 -19.48
N ASN A 3 15.88 -26.61 -20.54
CA ASN A 3 15.92 -25.15 -20.46
C ASN A 3 14.48 -24.64 -20.32
N LEU A 4 13.93 -24.70 -19.08
CA LEU A 4 12.55 -24.29 -18.79
C LEU A 4 12.44 -22.78 -18.99
N HIS A 5 11.38 -22.31 -19.63
CA HIS A 5 11.05 -20.89 -19.78
C HIS A 5 11.03 -20.20 -18.39
N HIS A 6 11.86 -19.20 -18.21
CA HIS A 6 12.06 -18.53 -16.94
C HIS A 6 11.24 -17.24 -16.86
N ILE A 7 10.25 -17.23 -15.99
CA ILE A 7 9.43 -16.04 -15.68
C ILE A 7 9.94 -15.43 -14.38
N VAL A 8 10.44 -14.20 -14.46
CA VAL A 8 10.91 -13.42 -13.32
C VAL A 8 9.88 -12.33 -13.01
N VAL A 9 9.38 -12.30 -11.78
CA VAL A 9 8.46 -11.28 -11.26
C VAL A 9 9.18 -10.44 -10.22
N VAL A 10 9.27 -9.12 -10.44
CA VAL A 10 9.90 -8.18 -9.52
C VAL A 10 8.83 -7.39 -8.79
N GLY A 11 8.78 -7.56 -7.47
CA GLY A 11 7.79 -6.94 -6.58
C GLY A 11 6.74 -7.94 -6.10
N GLY A 12 6.81 -8.28 -4.80
CA GLY A 12 5.89 -9.18 -4.10
C GLY A 12 4.73 -8.45 -3.43
N GLY A 13 4.30 -7.30 -3.97
CA GLY A 13 3.08 -6.63 -3.54
C GLY A 13 1.82 -7.47 -3.80
N ALA A 14 0.62 -6.91 -3.56
CA ALA A 14 -0.65 -7.64 -3.69
C ALA A 14 -0.74 -8.42 -5.01
N GLY A 15 -0.63 -7.75 -6.14
CA GLY A 15 -0.75 -8.40 -7.45
C GLY A 15 0.43 -9.31 -7.79
N GLY A 16 1.68 -8.91 -7.48
CA GLY A 16 2.86 -9.71 -7.80
C GLY A 16 2.89 -11.03 -7.05
N LEU A 17 2.54 -11.03 -5.76
CA LEU A 17 2.47 -12.26 -4.96
C LEU A 17 1.33 -13.19 -5.44
N GLU A 18 0.16 -12.63 -5.79
CA GLU A 18 -0.95 -13.41 -6.37
C GLU A 18 -0.56 -14.05 -7.70
N LEU A 19 0.10 -13.28 -8.57
CA LEU A 19 0.58 -13.78 -9.87
C LEU A 19 1.54 -14.94 -9.71
N VAL A 20 2.61 -14.81 -8.90
CA VAL A 20 3.58 -15.91 -8.72
C VAL A 20 2.96 -17.11 -8.02
N THR A 21 1.97 -16.91 -7.15
CA THR A 21 1.21 -17.99 -6.51
C THR A 21 0.45 -18.81 -7.54
N SER A 22 -0.25 -18.15 -8.45
CA SER A 22 -1.03 -18.76 -9.52
C SER A 22 -0.13 -19.47 -10.53
N LEU A 23 0.94 -18.80 -10.99
CA LEU A 23 1.92 -19.35 -11.92
C LEU A 23 2.67 -20.56 -11.32
N GLY A 24 3.13 -20.45 -10.08
CA GLY A 24 3.81 -21.53 -9.38
C GLY A 24 2.93 -22.76 -9.23
N ASN A 25 1.68 -22.58 -8.81
CA ASN A 25 0.71 -23.69 -8.68
C ASN A 25 0.36 -24.34 -10.04
N LYS A 26 0.28 -23.55 -11.13
CA LYS A 26 -0.14 -24.05 -12.45
C LYS A 26 1.03 -24.60 -13.27
N LEU A 27 2.12 -23.83 -13.34
CA LEU A 27 3.27 -24.09 -14.20
C LEU A 27 4.46 -24.68 -13.44
N GLY A 28 4.85 -24.06 -12.30
CA GLY A 28 5.99 -24.48 -11.49
C GLY A 28 5.83 -25.88 -10.94
N LYS A 29 4.67 -26.21 -10.34
CA LYS A 29 4.34 -27.55 -9.84
C LYS A 29 4.47 -28.64 -10.92
N LYS A 30 4.16 -28.31 -12.16
CA LYS A 30 4.21 -29.23 -13.30
C LYS A 30 5.53 -29.17 -14.05
N ARG A 31 6.51 -28.37 -13.60
CA ARG A 31 7.78 -28.13 -14.27
C ARG A 31 7.63 -27.68 -15.74
N LYS A 32 6.59 -26.89 -16.04
CA LYS A 32 6.37 -26.29 -17.36
C LYS A 32 7.14 -24.98 -17.54
N ALA A 33 7.41 -24.26 -16.43
CA ALA A 33 8.21 -23.04 -16.39
C ALA A 33 8.91 -22.93 -15.03
N ARG A 34 10.01 -22.17 -14.99
CA ARG A 34 10.67 -21.70 -13.78
C ARG A 34 10.09 -20.35 -13.41
N ILE A 35 9.65 -20.18 -12.17
CA ILE A 35 9.06 -18.94 -11.67
C ILE A 35 9.94 -18.39 -10.55
N THR A 36 10.35 -17.15 -10.65
CA THR A 36 11.15 -16.48 -9.61
C THR A 36 10.48 -15.18 -9.19
N LEU A 37 10.25 -15.01 -7.90
CA LEU A 37 9.87 -13.74 -7.28
C LEU A 37 11.11 -13.04 -6.74
N VAL A 38 11.28 -11.76 -7.10
CA VAL A 38 12.30 -10.88 -6.53
C VAL A 38 11.59 -9.81 -5.71
N ASP A 39 11.96 -9.65 -4.43
CA ASP A 39 11.46 -8.55 -3.61
C ASP A 39 12.54 -8.04 -2.64
N ALA A 40 12.47 -6.74 -2.32
CA ALA A 40 13.40 -6.08 -1.40
C ALA A 40 13.16 -6.44 0.07
N GLY A 41 12.00 -7.00 0.40
CA GLY A 41 11.61 -7.47 1.73
C GLY A 41 11.61 -9.00 1.83
N LEU A 42 11.59 -9.50 3.05
CA LEU A 42 11.47 -10.94 3.33
C LEU A 42 10.02 -11.39 3.48
N THR A 43 9.13 -10.45 3.71
CA THR A 43 7.72 -10.71 4.03
C THR A 43 6.80 -9.79 3.24
N HIS A 44 5.62 -10.31 2.95
CA HIS A 44 4.50 -9.54 2.40
C HIS A 44 3.59 -9.06 3.51
N VAL A 45 3.24 -7.79 3.46
CA VAL A 45 2.11 -7.20 4.20
C VAL A 45 1.23 -6.47 3.20
N TRP A 46 -0.07 -6.62 3.34
CA TRP A 46 -0.99 -5.96 2.45
C TRP A 46 -0.97 -4.44 2.68
N LYS A 47 -0.39 -3.70 1.73
CA LYS A 47 -0.09 -2.27 1.84
C LYS A 47 -1.29 -1.41 2.31
N PRO A 48 -2.54 -1.67 1.88
CA PRO A 48 -3.70 -0.94 2.40
C PRO A 48 -3.90 -1.00 3.91
N LEU A 49 -3.30 -1.94 4.64
CA LEU A 49 -3.39 -2.03 6.10
C LEU A 49 -2.21 -1.38 6.85
N LEU A 50 -1.29 -0.71 6.16
CA LEU A 50 -0.13 -0.09 6.82
C LEU A 50 -0.52 1.01 7.83
N HIS A 51 -1.63 1.70 7.62
CA HIS A 51 -2.16 2.69 8.57
C HIS A 51 -2.64 2.04 9.87
N GLU A 52 -3.21 0.82 9.82
CA GLU A 52 -3.60 0.04 11.00
C GLU A 52 -2.36 -0.48 11.76
N VAL A 53 -1.29 -0.86 11.03
CA VAL A 53 -0.01 -1.22 11.66
C VAL A 53 0.63 -0.01 12.33
N ALA A 54 0.62 1.15 11.67
CA ALA A 54 1.18 2.39 12.18
C ALA A 54 0.48 2.85 13.47
N SER A 55 -0.85 2.74 13.55
CA SER A 55 -1.62 3.08 14.75
C SER A 55 -1.58 2.03 15.85
N GLY A 56 -1.07 0.81 15.57
CA GLY A 56 -1.09 -0.32 16.50
C GLY A 56 -2.40 -1.10 16.53
N SER A 57 -3.38 -0.79 15.66
CA SER A 57 -4.66 -1.51 15.58
C SER A 57 -4.51 -2.90 14.98
N LEU A 58 -3.45 -3.12 14.20
CA LEU A 58 -3.13 -4.39 13.56
C LEU A 58 -1.74 -4.88 13.97
N ASP A 59 -1.65 -6.14 14.40
CA ASP A 59 -0.38 -6.82 14.57
C ASP A 59 0.18 -7.25 13.21
N ALA A 60 1.23 -6.58 12.77
CA ALA A 60 1.90 -6.93 11.54
C ALA A 60 2.42 -8.37 11.55
N SER A 61 2.99 -8.82 12.67
CA SER A 61 3.62 -10.15 12.80
C SER A 61 2.65 -11.30 12.55
N ALA A 62 1.39 -11.14 12.94
CA ALA A 62 0.34 -12.13 12.70
C ALA A 62 -0.17 -12.14 11.24
N ASN A 63 0.08 -11.07 10.48
CA ASN A 63 -0.44 -10.88 9.14
C ASN A 63 0.65 -10.89 8.05
N GLU A 64 1.91 -11.05 8.43
CA GLU A 64 3.02 -11.16 7.49
C GLU A 64 3.07 -12.54 6.83
N ILE A 65 3.28 -12.56 5.52
CA ILE A 65 3.54 -13.78 4.76
C ILE A 65 5.02 -13.85 4.44
N ASN A 66 5.72 -14.85 4.98
CA ASN A 66 7.12 -15.07 4.67
C ASN A 66 7.27 -15.61 3.24
N TYR A 67 7.95 -14.86 2.35
CA TYR A 67 8.11 -15.20 0.94
C TYR A 67 8.80 -16.55 0.73
N ARG A 68 9.83 -16.90 1.52
CA ARG A 68 10.55 -18.18 1.36
C ARG A 68 9.65 -19.38 1.66
N ALA A 69 8.90 -19.31 2.76
CA ALA A 69 7.96 -20.37 3.14
C ALA A 69 6.81 -20.47 2.13
N HIS A 70 6.32 -19.35 1.65
CA HIS A 70 5.26 -19.27 0.66
C HIS A 70 5.72 -19.81 -0.70
N ALA A 71 6.93 -19.46 -1.15
CA ALA A 71 7.53 -19.93 -2.39
C ALA A 71 7.64 -21.45 -2.45
N ARG A 72 8.16 -22.06 -1.37
CA ARG A 72 8.26 -23.52 -1.27
C ARG A 72 6.90 -24.20 -1.39
N LYS A 73 5.88 -23.65 -0.75
CA LYS A 73 4.53 -24.19 -0.77
C LYS A 73 3.85 -24.06 -2.14
N HIS A 74 4.15 -22.99 -2.86
CA HIS A 74 3.49 -22.64 -4.12
C HIS A 74 4.38 -22.83 -5.35
N HIS A 75 5.48 -23.60 -5.22
CA HIS A 75 6.31 -24.07 -6.33
C HIS A 75 6.92 -22.94 -7.19
N TYR A 76 7.40 -21.87 -6.56
CA TYR A 76 8.22 -20.84 -7.17
C TYR A 76 9.48 -20.58 -6.32
N GLU A 77 10.46 -19.87 -6.87
CA GLU A 77 11.68 -19.47 -6.17
C GLU A 77 11.55 -18.03 -5.64
N PHE A 78 12.19 -17.75 -4.51
CA PHE A 78 12.26 -16.40 -3.97
C PHE A 78 13.72 -15.93 -3.91
N GLN A 79 13.95 -14.72 -4.41
CA GLN A 79 15.23 -14.00 -4.38
C GLN A 79 15.05 -12.68 -3.64
N LEU A 80 15.74 -12.55 -2.48
CA LEU A 80 15.80 -11.29 -1.75
C LEU A 80 16.69 -10.31 -2.51
N GLY A 81 16.19 -9.11 -2.77
CA GLY A 81 16.97 -8.02 -3.33
C GLY A 81 16.10 -6.96 -4.01
N ARG A 82 16.71 -5.82 -4.25
CA ARG A 82 16.11 -4.69 -4.92
C ARG A 82 16.59 -4.63 -6.37
N MET A 83 15.67 -4.58 -7.30
CA MET A 83 16.02 -4.30 -8.70
C MET A 83 16.65 -2.91 -8.80
N SER A 84 17.83 -2.83 -9.41
CA SER A 84 18.58 -1.59 -9.64
C SER A 84 18.77 -1.25 -11.11
N GLY A 85 18.66 -2.26 -11.99
CA GLY A 85 18.87 -2.10 -13.43
C GLY A 85 18.25 -3.22 -14.24
N LEU A 86 18.38 -3.07 -15.56
CA LEU A 86 17.88 -3.99 -16.57
C LEU A 86 18.83 -4.00 -17.75
N ASP A 87 19.28 -5.19 -18.17
CA ASP A 87 19.97 -5.44 -19.42
C ASP A 87 19.00 -6.19 -20.35
N ARG A 88 18.38 -5.46 -21.26
CA ARG A 88 17.40 -6.01 -22.20
C ARG A 88 18.03 -6.88 -23.27
N HIS A 89 19.26 -6.54 -23.68
CA HIS A 89 19.94 -7.27 -24.72
C HIS A 89 20.32 -8.69 -24.31
N ASN A 90 20.83 -8.84 -23.07
CA ASN A 90 21.18 -10.13 -22.50
C ASN A 90 20.07 -10.75 -21.66
N LYS A 91 18.90 -10.09 -21.56
CA LYS A 91 17.74 -10.50 -20.74
C LYS A 91 18.10 -10.76 -19.28
N HIS A 92 18.74 -9.79 -18.63
CA HIS A 92 19.09 -9.87 -17.22
C HIS A 92 18.45 -8.74 -16.39
N VAL A 93 17.88 -9.10 -15.26
CA VAL A 93 17.51 -8.16 -14.19
C VAL A 93 18.72 -7.98 -13.28
N VAL A 94 19.14 -6.74 -13.05
CA VAL A 94 20.21 -6.42 -12.10
C VAL A 94 19.62 -6.21 -10.72
N ILE A 95 20.13 -6.96 -9.74
CA ILE A 95 19.74 -6.88 -8.35
C ILE A 95 20.86 -6.26 -7.54
N ALA A 96 20.59 -5.13 -6.93
CA ALA A 96 21.55 -4.40 -6.11
C ALA A 96 22.16 -5.27 -4.99
N PRO A 97 23.38 -4.96 -4.53
CA PRO A 97 23.95 -5.59 -3.35
C PRO A 97 23.00 -5.47 -2.15
N PHE A 98 22.98 -6.50 -1.33
CA PHE A 98 22.24 -6.48 -0.08
C PHE A 98 23.20 -6.24 1.09
N HIS A 99 22.93 -5.19 1.85
CA HIS A 99 23.70 -4.82 3.05
C HIS A 99 22.84 -5.08 4.29
N ASP A 100 23.49 -5.46 5.38
CA ASP A 100 22.86 -5.56 6.69
C ASP A 100 22.62 -4.19 7.35
N VAL A 101 22.20 -4.21 8.61
CA VAL A 101 21.92 -2.99 9.38
C VAL A 101 23.16 -2.14 9.68
N ASP A 102 24.33 -2.76 9.68
CA ASP A 102 25.62 -2.12 9.94
C ASP A 102 26.31 -1.65 8.64
N GLY A 103 25.65 -1.87 7.48
CA GLY A 103 26.17 -1.50 6.17
C GLY A 103 27.14 -2.51 5.56
N THR A 104 27.34 -3.69 6.17
CA THR A 104 28.17 -4.76 5.62
C THR A 104 27.49 -5.41 4.42
N GLU A 105 28.20 -5.57 3.30
CA GLU A 105 27.70 -6.30 2.15
C GLU A 105 27.56 -7.80 2.49
N VAL A 106 26.32 -8.29 2.51
CA VAL A 106 25.99 -9.70 2.79
C VAL A 106 25.88 -10.51 1.50
N VAL A 107 25.32 -9.89 0.46
CA VAL A 107 25.16 -10.49 -0.87
C VAL A 107 25.55 -9.48 -1.90
N PRO A 108 26.50 -9.78 -2.81
CA PRO A 108 26.92 -8.86 -3.87
C PRO A 108 25.82 -8.64 -4.92
N GLU A 109 26.08 -7.74 -5.86
CA GLU A 109 25.24 -7.55 -7.03
C GLU A 109 25.03 -8.87 -7.78
N ARG A 110 23.83 -9.11 -8.27
CA ARG A 110 23.45 -10.34 -8.98
C ARG A 110 22.68 -10.02 -10.25
N HIS A 111 22.87 -10.87 -11.23
CA HIS A 111 22.14 -10.84 -12.49
C HIS A 111 21.23 -12.06 -12.56
N ILE A 112 19.93 -11.84 -12.78
CA ILE A 112 18.94 -12.90 -12.91
C ILE A 112 18.47 -12.91 -14.37
N GLN A 113 18.79 -13.99 -15.07
CA GLN A 113 18.34 -14.18 -16.45
C GLN A 113 16.84 -14.45 -16.49
N TYR A 114 16.15 -13.92 -17.50
CA TYR A 114 14.73 -14.16 -17.74
C TYR A 114 14.45 -14.46 -19.21
N ASP A 115 13.39 -15.19 -19.49
CA ASP A 115 12.74 -15.25 -20.80
C ASP A 115 11.53 -14.31 -20.84
N THR A 116 10.85 -14.15 -19.72
CA THR A 116 9.77 -13.17 -19.51
C THR A 116 10.01 -12.44 -18.19
N LEU A 117 9.96 -11.11 -18.22
CA LEU A 117 10.05 -10.26 -17.04
C LEU A 117 8.71 -9.59 -16.73
N VAL A 118 8.32 -9.57 -15.47
CA VAL A 118 7.14 -8.85 -14.97
C VAL A 118 7.56 -7.88 -13.88
N ILE A 119 7.29 -6.59 -14.08
CA ILE A 119 7.61 -5.52 -13.12
C ILE A 119 6.32 -5.13 -12.39
N ALA A 120 6.26 -5.40 -11.07
CA ALA A 120 5.11 -5.19 -10.19
C ALA A 120 5.51 -4.49 -8.88
N VAL A 121 6.43 -3.53 -8.95
CA VAL A 121 7.08 -2.88 -7.79
C VAL A 121 6.20 -1.87 -7.06
N GLY A 122 5.00 -1.62 -7.54
CA GLY A 122 4.03 -0.72 -6.92
C GLY A 122 4.43 0.76 -6.98
N SER A 123 4.00 1.53 -5.98
CA SER A 123 4.22 2.97 -5.86
C SER A 123 4.91 3.35 -4.56
N THR A 124 5.46 4.56 -4.53
CA THR A 124 5.97 5.25 -3.35
C THR A 124 5.23 6.58 -3.17
N ALA A 125 5.27 7.16 -1.98
CA ALA A 125 4.73 8.48 -1.73
C ALA A 125 5.38 9.53 -2.65
N ASN A 126 4.59 10.50 -3.08
CA ASN A 126 5.03 11.63 -3.87
C ASN A 126 4.99 12.89 -3.00
N ASP A 127 6.16 13.43 -2.69
CA ASP A 127 6.32 14.67 -1.93
C ASP A 127 6.16 15.92 -2.77
N PHE A 128 5.99 15.77 -4.10
CA PHE A 128 5.90 16.86 -5.08
C PHE A 128 7.08 17.85 -5.03
N GLY A 129 8.22 17.45 -4.45
CA GLY A 129 9.37 18.30 -4.22
C GLY A 129 9.14 19.37 -3.15
N THR A 130 8.18 19.17 -2.25
CA THR A 130 7.88 20.10 -1.15
C THR A 130 9.09 20.20 -0.22
N PRO A 131 9.66 21.41 -0.02
CA PRO A 131 10.80 21.63 0.85
C PRO A 131 10.60 21.06 2.25
N GLY A 132 11.59 20.32 2.75
CA GLY A 132 11.61 19.69 4.06
C GLY A 132 10.68 18.50 4.25
N ALA A 133 9.89 18.10 3.26
CA ALA A 133 8.98 16.96 3.39
C ALA A 133 9.72 15.65 3.64
N GLN A 134 10.85 15.40 2.93
CA GLN A 134 11.64 14.19 3.10
C GLN A 134 12.31 14.09 4.48
N ASP A 135 12.70 15.23 5.05
CA ASP A 135 13.45 15.30 6.31
C ASP A 135 12.51 15.30 7.54
N ASN A 136 11.35 15.95 7.43
CA ASN A 136 10.48 16.26 8.55
C ASN A 136 9.14 15.49 8.54
N CYS A 137 8.83 14.71 7.49
CA CYS A 137 7.62 13.91 7.46
C CYS A 137 7.88 12.42 7.66
N LEU A 138 6.87 11.76 8.19
CA LEU A 138 6.77 10.31 8.24
C LEU A 138 5.98 9.83 7.02
N PHE A 139 6.49 8.79 6.33
CA PHE A 139 5.85 8.17 5.19
C PHE A 139 5.38 6.76 5.55
N LEU A 140 4.37 6.23 4.84
CA LEU A 140 3.79 4.92 5.09
C LEU A 140 3.80 4.02 3.84
N ASP A 141 4.96 3.91 3.18
CA ASP A 141 5.11 3.10 1.98
C ASP A 141 5.48 1.64 2.25
N SER A 142 6.00 1.36 3.43
CA SER A 142 6.54 0.05 3.81
C SER A 142 6.24 -0.31 5.26
N LEU A 143 6.30 -1.61 5.56
CA LEU A 143 6.17 -2.12 6.93
C LEU A 143 7.23 -1.52 7.88
N LYS A 144 8.47 -1.33 7.40
CA LYS A 144 9.54 -0.71 8.18
C LYS A 144 9.16 0.73 8.59
N GLN A 145 8.57 1.49 7.66
CA GLN A 145 8.12 2.85 7.94
C GLN A 145 6.91 2.86 8.89
N ALA A 146 5.94 1.93 8.71
CA ALA A 146 4.79 1.82 9.60
C ALA A 146 5.22 1.45 11.05
N ARG A 147 6.17 0.53 11.22
CA ARG A 147 6.74 0.19 12.53
C ARG A 147 7.52 1.36 13.14
N ARG A 148 8.31 2.08 12.34
CA ARG A 148 9.01 3.29 12.80
C ARG A 148 8.01 4.35 13.27
N PHE A 149 6.96 4.59 12.48
CA PHE A 149 5.89 5.50 12.85
C PHE A 149 5.25 5.10 14.19
N HIS A 150 4.88 3.82 14.33
CA HIS A 150 4.30 3.28 15.55
C HIS A 150 5.17 3.59 16.79
N ASN A 151 6.46 3.28 16.72
CA ASN A 151 7.40 3.54 17.81
C ASN A 151 7.50 5.04 18.14
N LEU A 152 7.57 5.91 17.13
CA LEU A 152 7.63 7.36 17.35
C LEU A 152 6.34 7.90 17.97
N MET A 153 5.19 7.39 17.55
CA MET A 153 3.88 7.73 18.14
C MET A 153 3.81 7.33 19.61
N LEU A 154 4.22 6.10 19.95
CA LEU A 154 4.27 5.64 21.34
C LEU A 154 5.19 6.49 22.20
N ASN A 155 6.37 6.81 21.70
CA ASN A 155 7.33 7.68 22.40
C ASN A 155 6.73 9.08 22.62
N ALA A 156 6.00 9.63 21.65
CA ALA A 156 5.32 10.91 21.79
C ALA A 156 4.22 10.85 22.86
N PHE A 157 3.40 9.80 22.87
CA PHE A 157 2.37 9.59 23.90
C PHE A 157 2.99 9.44 25.31
N LEU A 158 4.04 8.64 25.45
CA LEU A 158 4.74 8.47 26.75
C LEU A 158 5.31 9.80 27.25
N ARG A 159 5.98 10.56 26.37
CA ARG A 159 6.54 11.87 26.73
C ARG A 159 5.44 12.82 27.17
N LYS A 160 4.35 12.95 26.39
CA LYS A 160 3.23 13.86 26.72
C LYS A 160 2.48 13.45 27.98
N ASN A 161 2.33 12.14 28.23
CA ASN A 161 1.76 11.65 29.48
C ASN A 161 2.62 12.01 30.70
N HIS A 162 3.96 12.00 30.55
CA HIS A 162 4.88 12.42 31.60
C HIS A 162 4.85 13.93 31.82
N GLU A 163 4.84 14.73 30.74
CA GLU A 163 4.70 16.19 30.78
C GLU A 163 3.38 16.58 31.49
N ALA A 164 2.27 15.91 31.14
CA ALA A 164 0.98 16.10 31.81
C ALA A 164 1.02 15.79 33.31
N PHE A 165 1.69 14.69 33.70
CA PHE A 165 1.89 14.33 35.11
C PHE A 165 2.66 15.42 35.87
N GLN A 166 3.58 16.11 35.23
CA GLN A 166 4.34 17.23 35.81
C GLN A 166 3.61 18.56 35.77
N GLY A 167 2.41 18.63 35.19
CA GLY A 167 1.65 19.87 35.03
C GLY A 167 2.23 20.81 33.95
N ALA A 168 3.09 20.32 33.06
CA ALA A 168 3.63 21.09 31.95
C ALA A 168 2.64 21.10 30.76
N GLU A 169 2.91 21.95 29.75
CA GLU A 169 2.18 21.91 28.48
C GLU A 169 2.42 20.57 27.77
N HIS A 170 1.33 19.86 27.45
CA HIS A 170 1.41 18.48 27.01
C HIS A 170 0.58 18.17 25.74
N THR A 171 0.07 19.19 25.06
CA THR A 171 -0.65 18.99 23.79
C THR A 171 0.28 18.35 22.73
N LEU A 172 -0.18 17.27 22.10
CA LEU A 172 0.49 16.62 20.99
C LEU A 172 -0.22 17.01 19.69
N ASN A 173 0.48 17.75 18.83
CA ASN A 173 -0.03 18.17 17.52
C ASN A 173 0.43 17.22 16.43
N ILE A 174 -0.51 16.56 15.77
CA ILE A 174 -0.29 15.61 14.68
C ILE A 174 -0.93 16.18 13.41
N SER A 175 -0.15 16.34 12.34
CA SER A 175 -0.64 16.78 11.04
C SER A 175 -0.52 15.69 10.01
N ILE A 176 -1.59 15.46 9.24
CA ILE A 176 -1.64 14.50 8.13
C ILE A 176 -1.83 15.31 6.85
N ILE A 177 -0.82 15.33 5.99
CA ILE A 177 -0.84 16.04 4.71
C ILE A 177 -1.36 15.08 3.64
N GLY A 178 -2.50 15.42 3.05
CA GLY A 178 -3.23 14.62 2.09
C GLY A 178 -4.44 13.91 2.69
N ALA A 179 -5.63 14.25 2.23
CA ALA A 179 -6.91 13.69 2.67
C ALA A 179 -7.49 12.69 1.66
N GLY A 180 -6.63 11.89 1.03
CA GLY A 180 -7.01 10.67 0.34
C GLY A 180 -7.43 9.57 1.33
N ALA A 181 -7.71 8.36 0.83
CA ALA A 181 -8.14 7.22 1.64
C ALA A 181 -7.19 6.97 2.82
N THR A 182 -5.88 6.87 2.56
CA THR A 182 -4.85 6.60 3.58
C THR A 182 -4.83 7.65 4.68
N GLY A 183 -4.88 8.95 4.31
CA GLY A 183 -4.83 10.03 5.30
C GLY A 183 -6.08 10.08 6.18
N VAL A 184 -7.25 9.87 5.59
CA VAL A 184 -8.55 9.82 6.30
C VAL A 184 -8.62 8.62 7.26
N GLU A 185 -8.25 7.43 6.78
CA GLU A 185 -8.24 6.21 7.57
C GLU A 185 -7.23 6.29 8.72
N LEU A 186 -6.02 6.81 8.45
CA LEU A 186 -5.00 7.03 9.49
C LEU A 186 -5.48 8.01 10.56
N ALA A 187 -6.15 9.09 10.18
CA ALA A 187 -6.67 10.06 11.14
C ALA A 187 -7.68 9.42 12.11
N ALA A 188 -8.57 8.58 11.60
CA ALA A 188 -9.53 7.83 12.40
C ALA A 188 -8.84 6.83 13.34
N GLU A 189 -7.83 6.11 12.84
CA GLU A 189 -7.06 5.14 13.64
C GLU A 189 -6.26 5.83 14.75
N LEU A 190 -5.61 6.97 14.47
CA LEU A 190 -4.88 7.74 15.48
C LEU A 190 -5.82 8.30 16.56
N ARG A 191 -7.02 8.72 16.17
CA ARG A 191 -8.03 9.16 17.13
C ARG A 191 -8.50 8.01 18.02
N LEU A 192 -8.69 6.81 17.46
CA LEU A 192 -8.98 5.62 18.26
C LEU A 192 -7.82 5.33 19.22
N ALA A 193 -6.57 5.30 18.74
CA ALA A 193 -5.40 5.06 19.57
C ALA A 193 -5.33 6.05 20.75
N SER A 194 -5.58 7.34 20.53
CA SER A 194 -5.58 8.36 21.58
C SER A 194 -6.66 8.14 22.65
N ARG A 195 -7.80 7.53 22.30
CA ARG A 195 -8.89 7.23 23.26
C ARG A 195 -8.62 6.00 24.12
N GLU A 196 -7.79 5.09 23.63
CA GLU A 196 -7.46 3.85 24.34
C GLU A 196 -6.26 4.04 25.30
N LEU A 197 -5.56 5.19 25.29
CA LEU A 197 -4.37 5.45 26.13
C LEU A 197 -4.57 5.17 27.62
N PRO A 198 -5.72 5.53 28.26
CA PRO A 198 -5.94 5.23 29.69
C PRO A 198 -5.97 3.73 30.00
N VAL A 199 -6.44 2.88 29.07
CA VAL A 199 -6.46 1.41 29.23
C VAL A 199 -5.05 0.84 29.33
N TYR A 200 -4.05 1.57 28.80
CA TYR A 200 -2.63 1.19 28.81
C TYR A 200 -1.81 1.94 29.86
N GLY A 201 -2.49 2.52 30.85
CA GLY A 201 -1.81 3.19 31.98
C GLY A 201 -1.35 4.62 31.70
N MET A 202 -1.65 5.20 30.55
CA MET A 202 -1.36 6.60 30.23
C MET A 202 -2.50 7.51 30.67
N ASN A 203 -2.70 7.60 32.00
CA ASN A 203 -3.90 8.21 32.59
C ASN A 203 -3.86 9.75 32.66
N HIS A 204 -2.68 10.34 32.46
CA HIS A 204 -2.51 11.80 32.53
C HIS A 204 -2.73 12.49 31.17
N LEU A 205 -2.55 11.76 30.07
CA LEU A 205 -2.80 12.25 28.71
C LEU A 205 -4.25 11.97 28.31
N GLN A 206 -5.04 13.03 28.16
CA GLN A 206 -6.44 12.90 27.73
C GLN A 206 -6.53 12.86 26.19
N PRO A 207 -7.58 12.24 25.61
CA PRO A 207 -7.79 12.27 24.17
C PRO A 207 -7.93 13.69 23.57
N SER A 208 -8.33 14.68 24.37
CA SER A 208 -8.38 16.10 24.00
C SER A 208 -7.01 16.74 23.81
N ASP A 209 -5.99 16.19 24.46
CA ASP A 209 -4.62 16.70 24.42
C ASP A 209 -3.89 16.22 23.16
N VAL A 210 -4.49 15.29 22.39
CA VAL A 210 -4.01 14.87 21.09
C VAL A 210 -4.80 15.57 19.99
N SER A 211 -4.21 16.62 19.41
CA SER A 211 -4.77 17.39 18.31
C SER A 211 -4.38 16.73 16.98
N ILE A 212 -5.37 16.28 16.19
CA ILE A 212 -5.15 15.67 14.87
C ILE A 212 -5.76 16.59 13.82
N THR A 213 -4.93 17.01 12.84
CA THR A 213 -5.35 17.85 11.72
C THR A 213 -5.05 17.14 10.40
N VAL A 214 -6.06 17.00 9.55
CA VAL A 214 -5.93 16.55 8.17
C VAL A 214 -5.91 17.77 7.25
N ILE A 215 -4.90 17.87 6.39
CA ILE A 215 -4.67 19.00 5.50
C ILE A 215 -4.78 18.53 4.05
N GLU A 216 -5.62 19.19 3.26
CA GLU A 216 -5.89 18.85 1.87
C GLU A 216 -5.78 20.09 0.98
N ALA A 217 -5.06 19.96 -0.12
CA ALA A 217 -4.90 21.03 -1.09
C ALA A 217 -6.18 21.27 -1.91
N ALA A 218 -6.98 20.23 -2.15
CA ALA A 218 -8.25 20.33 -2.84
C ALA A 218 -9.33 20.98 -1.95
N ASP A 219 -10.43 21.36 -2.57
CA ASP A 219 -11.60 21.98 -1.90
C ASP A 219 -12.38 21.03 -0.97
N ARG A 220 -12.07 19.73 -1.03
CA ARG A 220 -12.71 18.68 -0.22
C ARG A 220 -11.79 17.50 0.02
N ILE A 221 -12.02 16.75 1.09
CA ILE A 221 -11.34 15.47 1.34
C ILE A 221 -11.85 14.40 0.36
N LEU A 222 -11.06 13.34 0.14
CA LEU A 222 -11.41 12.26 -0.79
C LEU A 222 -11.84 12.77 -2.18
N PRO A 223 -11.06 13.64 -2.84
CA PRO A 223 -11.50 14.35 -4.05
C PRO A 223 -11.82 13.41 -5.21
N ALA A 224 -11.26 12.21 -5.22
CA ALA A 224 -11.54 11.17 -6.22
C ALA A 224 -12.91 10.48 -6.03
N LEU A 225 -13.60 10.71 -4.91
CA LEU A 225 -14.91 10.12 -4.61
C LEU A 225 -16.04 11.13 -4.84
N PRO A 226 -17.29 10.66 -5.00
CA PRO A 226 -18.46 11.54 -5.10
C PRO A 226 -18.55 12.51 -3.91
N GLY A 227 -18.96 13.76 -4.16
CA GLY A 227 -19.04 14.81 -3.14
C GLY A 227 -19.88 14.44 -1.91
N ARG A 228 -20.93 13.61 -2.09
CA ARG A 228 -21.73 13.08 -0.99
C ARG A 228 -20.91 12.22 -0.02
N LEU A 229 -19.99 11.39 -0.54
CA LEU A 229 -19.08 10.57 0.28
C LEU A 229 -18.05 11.43 1.01
N SER A 230 -17.47 12.42 0.31
CA SER A 230 -16.57 13.40 0.88
C SER A 230 -17.22 14.12 2.07
N ALA A 231 -18.44 14.64 1.89
CA ALA A 231 -19.18 15.32 2.95
C ALA A 231 -19.51 14.41 4.15
N ALA A 232 -19.86 13.14 3.90
CA ALA A 232 -20.09 12.18 4.98
C ALA A 232 -18.81 11.88 5.75
N ALA A 233 -17.69 11.71 5.05
CA ALA A 233 -16.37 11.48 5.63
C ALA A 233 -15.90 12.68 6.47
N THR A 234 -16.11 13.90 5.99
CA THR A 234 -15.78 15.13 6.74
C THR A 234 -16.54 15.18 8.06
N ARG A 235 -17.88 14.99 8.02
CA ARG A 235 -18.69 14.98 9.25
C ARG A 235 -18.25 13.90 10.24
N GLU A 236 -17.85 12.73 9.75
CA GLU A 236 -17.39 11.65 10.62
C GLU A 236 -16.06 12.00 11.29
N LEU A 237 -15.09 12.57 10.57
CA LEU A 237 -13.82 13.03 11.14
C LEU A 237 -14.03 14.14 12.18
N GLU A 238 -14.89 15.13 11.86
CA GLU A 238 -15.22 16.21 12.77
C GLU A 238 -15.94 15.71 14.04
N HIS A 239 -16.87 14.76 13.90
CA HIS A 239 -17.51 14.08 15.04
C HIS A 239 -16.48 13.37 15.93
N GLN A 240 -15.43 12.83 15.32
CA GLN A 240 -14.29 12.25 16.04
C GLN A 240 -13.32 13.29 16.58
N ARG A 241 -13.59 14.58 16.45
CA ARG A 241 -12.70 15.70 16.86
C ARG A 241 -11.36 15.71 16.10
N VAL A 242 -11.38 15.32 14.83
CA VAL A 242 -10.27 15.53 13.88
C VAL A 242 -10.55 16.83 13.13
N LYS A 243 -9.59 17.75 13.13
CA LYS A 243 -9.70 19.00 12.37
C LYS A 243 -9.45 18.70 10.89
N VAL A 244 -10.33 19.20 10.02
CA VAL A 244 -10.21 19.07 8.56
C VAL A 244 -9.95 20.45 7.96
N MET A 245 -8.84 20.61 7.24
CA MET A 245 -8.45 21.81 6.53
C MET A 245 -8.37 21.53 5.05
N THR A 246 -9.29 22.08 4.26
CA THR A 246 -9.34 21.94 2.80
C THR A 246 -8.99 23.24 2.11
N GLY A 247 -8.59 23.18 0.82
CA GLY A 247 -8.12 24.36 0.09
C GLY A 247 -6.79 24.91 0.61
N GLN A 248 -6.01 24.08 1.32
CA GLN A 248 -4.78 24.48 2.02
C GLN A 248 -3.57 23.70 1.49
N PRO A 249 -3.01 24.09 0.34
CA PRO A 249 -1.79 23.48 -0.15
C PRO A 249 -0.60 23.79 0.76
N VAL A 250 0.15 22.76 1.14
CA VAL A 250 1.38 22.89 1.93
C VAL A 250 2.52 23.33 1.02
N SER A 251 3.26 24.35 1.44
CA SER A 251 4.42 24.89 0.70
C SER A 251 5.76 24.44 1.26
N GLU A 252 5.84 24.14 2.57
CA GLU A 252 7.07 23.74 3.24
C GLU A 252 6.73 22.93 4.51
N VAL A 253 7.60 22.00 4.89
CA VAL A 253 7.53 21.32 6.19
C VAL A 253 8.84 21.55 6.94
N ARG A 254 8.76 22.23 8.07
CA ARG A 254 9.88 22.46 8.98
C ARG A 254 9.80 21.52 10.18
N GLN A 255 10.85 21.48 10.97
CA GLN A 255 10.80 20.82 12.26
C GLN A 255 9.67 21.40 13.12
N ASN A 256 8.72 20.56 13.51
CA ASN A 256 7.56 20.91 14.32
C ASN A 256 6.59 21.94 13.72
N THR A 257 6.65 22.23 12.43
CA THR A 257 5.75 23.21 11.80
C THR A 257 5.44 22.83 10.35
N VAL A 258 4.17 22.88 9.97
CA VAL A 258 3.72 22.81 8.58
C VAL A 258 3.35 24.20 8.11
N VAL A 259 3.92 24.64 6.97
CA VAL A 259 3.68 25.96 6.38
C VAL A 259 2.77 25.81 5.17
N MET A 260 1.67 26.55 5.16
CA MET A 260 0.73 26.59 4.05
C MET A 260 1.18 27.60 2.98
N LYS A 261 0.65 27.48 1.79
CA LYS A 261 0.98 28.37 0.67
C LYS A 261 0.56 29.83 0.93
N ASP A 262 -0.44 30.08 1.76
CA ASP A 262 -0.89 31.41 2.17
C ASP A 262 -0.05 32.03 3.30
N GLY A 263 1.00 31.34 3.77
CA GLY A 263 1.86 31.72 4.85
C GLY A 263 1.38 31.32 6.25
N THR A 264 0.23 30.68 6.38
CA THR A 264 -0.25 30.14 7.66
C THR A 264 0.71 29.07 8.18
N GLU A 265 1.12 29.17 9.41
CA GLU A 265 1.96 28.19 10.11
C GLU A 265 1.11 27.35 11.08
N LEU A 266 1.23 26.04 11.00
CA LEU A 266 0.55 25.10 11.89
C LEU A 266 1.58 24.32 12.71
N PRO A 267 1.56 24.43 14.04
CA PRO A 267 2.40 23.59 14.91
C PRO A 267 2.12 22.10 14.69
N SER A 268 3.15 21.30 14.52
CA SER A 268 3.02 19.86 14.25
C SER A 268 4.26 19.12 14.72
N GLU A 269 4.16 18.43 15.84
CA GLU A 269 5.25 17.62 16.39
C GLU A 269 5.42 16.29 15.62
N MET A 270 4.35 15.82 15.00
CA MET A 270 4.38 14.66 14.11
C MET A 270 3.68 15.02 12.82
N THR A 271 4.41 15.06 11.72
CA THR A 271 3.87 15.32 10.39
C THR A 271 3.93 14.07 9.54
N ILE A 272 2.79 13.67 9.00
CA ILE A 272 2.66 12.48 8.15
C ILE A 272 2.34 12.91 6.72
N TRP A 273 3.10 12.39 5.76
CA TRP A 273 2.85 12.63 4.35
C TRP A 273 2.03 11.48 3.76
N ALA A 274 0.76 11.76 3.46
CA ALA A 274 -0.19 10.84 2.83
C ALA A 274 -0.70 11.37 1.47
N ALA A 275 -0.07 12.43 0.93
CA ALA A 275 -0.47 13.07 -0.31
C ALA A 275 0.25 12.45 -1.51
N GLY A 276 -0.55 11.98 -2.48
CA GLY A 276 -0.02 11.54 -3.77
C GLY A 276 0.86 10.28 -3.73
N ILE A 277 0.93 9.64 -4.87
CA ILE A 277 1.84 8.52 -5.12
C ILE A 277 2.53 8.70 -6.47
N LYS A 278 3.70 8.10 -6.63
CA LYS A 278 4.43 7.99 -7.89
C LYS A 278 5.08 6.61 -7.99
N ALA A 279 5.35 6.17 -9.18
CA ALA A 279 6.16 4.96 -9.35
C ALA A 279 7.61 5.21 -8.93
N PRO A 280 8.34 4.18 -8.48
CA PRO A 280 9.72 4.33 -8.03
C PRO A 280 10.62 4.97 -9.09
N ALA A 281 11.47 5.93 -8.69
CA ALA A 281 12.29 6.72 -9.61
C ALA A 281 13.29 5.91 -10.44
N PHE A 282 13.69 4.70 -9.96
CA PHE A 282 14.60 3.85 -10.71
C PHE A 282 14.00 3.34 -12.03
N LEU A 283 12.66 3.29 -12.15
CA LEU A 283 11.97 2.86 -13.38
C LEU A 283 12.28 3.79 -14.55
N ALA A 284 12.43 5.08 -14.30
CA ALA A 284 12.84 6.05 -15.31
C ALA A 284 14.30 5.89 -15.78
N LYS A 285 15.08 5.06 -15.08
CA LYS A 285 16.47 4.75 -15.42
C LYS A 285 16.64 3.39 -16.11
N LEU A 286 15.55 2.63 -16.26
CA LEU A 286 15.59 1.35 -16.98
C LEU A 286 15.73 1.61 -18.47
N GLU A 287 16.83 1.18 -19.01
CA GLU A 287 17.22 1.47 -20.39
C GLU A 287 16.16 1.03 -21.41
N GLY A 288 15.74 1.98 -22.26
CA GLY A 288 14.85 1.76 -23.37
C GLY A 288 13.40 1.45 -23.01
N LEU A 289 12.99 1.56 -21.75
CA LEU A 289 11.59 1.48 -21.37
C LEU A 289 10.98 2.88 -21.24
N GLU A 290 9.77 3.04 -21.77
CA GLU A 290 9.05 4.30 -21.73
C GLU A 290 8.36 4.49 -20.37
N VAL A 291 8.46 5.71 -19.79
CA VAL A 291 7.76 6.09 -18.56
C VAL A 291 6.98 7.38 -18.76
N ASN A 292 5.88 7.52 -18.03
CA ASN A 292 5.11 8.76 -17.95
C ASN A 292 5.69 9.74 -16.90
N ARG A 293 5.04 10.90 -16.73
CA ARG A 293 5.45 11.95 -15.75
C ARG A 293 5.46 11.49 -14.30
N SER A 294 4.76 10.39 -13.97
CA SER A 294 4.72 9.78 -12.64
C SER A 294 5.68 8.59 -12.50
N ASN A 295 6.64 8.45 -13.42
CA ASN A 295 7.59 7.34 -13.54
C ASN A 295 6.92 5.98 -13.77
N GLN A 296 5.64 5.91 -14.10
CA GLN A 296 4.98 4.65 -14.43
C GLN A 296 5.42 4.17 -15.79
N LEU A 297 5.77 2.88 -15.91
CA LEU A 297 6.06 2.23 -17.18
C LEU A 297 4.82 2.28 -18.08
N VAL A 298 4.99 2.77 -19.29
CA VAL A 298 3.90 2.79 -20.29
C VAL A 298 3.76 1.38 -20.83
N VAL A 299 2.52 0.87 -20.77
CA VAL A 299 2.20 -0.48 -21.23
C VAL A 299 1.02 -0.46 -22.19
N GLU A 300 0.96 -1.48 -23.05
CA GLU A 300 -0.18 -1.79 -23.88
C GLU A 300 -1.33 -2.32 -23.01
N GLN A 301 -2.51 -2.45 -23.59
CA GLN A 301 -3.67 -3.06 -22.91
C GLN A 301 -3.42 -4.52 -22.50
N THR A 302 -2.47 -5.20 -23.14
CA THR A 302 -2.00 -6.54 -22.78
C THR A 302 -1.03 -6.58 -21.60
N LEU A 303 -0.73 -5.41 -21.00
CA LEU A 303 0.25 -5.20 -19.93
C LEU A 303 1.71 -5.38 -20.36
N GLN A 304 1.97 -5.56 -21.66
CA GLN A 304 3.34 -5.54 -22.22
C GLN A 304 3.85 -4.11 -22.28
N THR A 305 5.16 -3.93 -22.04
CA THR A 305 5.78 -2.60 -22.26
C THR A 305 5.78 -2.26 -23.75
N THR A 306 5.65 -0.98 -24.11
CA THR A 306 5.60 -0.52 -25.50
C THR A 306 6.89 -0.79 -26.28
N GLN A 307 8.00 -1.04 -25.59
CA GLN A 307 9.33 -1.18 -26.18
C GLN A 307 9.88 -2.62 -26.16
N ASP A 308 9.21 -3.56 -25.46
CA ASP A 308 9.68 -4.93 -25.33
C ASP A 308 8.53 -5.90 -25.03
N ALA A 309 8.29 -6.83 -25.95
CA ALA A 309 7.20 -7.81 -25.85
C ALA A 309 7.44 -8.88 -24.77
N ASP A 310 8.67 -9.02 -24.27
CA ASP A 310 9.01 -9.98 -23.20
C ASP A 310 8.98 -9.36 -21.81
N ILE A 311 8.72 -8.04 -21.72
CA ILE A 311 8.63 -7.30 -20.46
C ILE A 311 7.22 -6.79 -20.26
N PHE A 312 6.65 -7.15 -19.13
CA PHE A 312 5.33 -6.74 -18.68
C PHE A 312 5.46 -5.83 -17.45
N ALA A 313 4.48 -4.93 -17.25
CA ALA A 313 4.36 -4.19 -16.00
C ALA A 313 2.89 -4.04 -15.62
N PHE A 314 2.60 -4.03 -14.31
CA PHE A 314 1.24 -3.85 -13.82
C PHE A 314 1.18 -3.31 -12.37
N GLY A 315 -0.02 -2.96 -11.93
CA GLY A 315 -0.27 -2.29 -10.66
C GLY A 315 0.15 -0.81 -10.71
N ASP A 316 0.45 -0.23 -9.56
CA ASP A 316 0.68 1.21 -9.44
C ASP A 316 1.93 1.71 -10.21
N CYS A 317 2.85 0.82 -10.57
CA CYS A 317 4.05 1.16 -11.33
C CYS A 317 3.85 1.17 -12.85
N ALA A 318 2.65 0.87 -13.34
CA ALA A 318 2.33 0.81 -14.76
C ALA A 318 1.21 1.78 -15.15
N ALA A 319 1.34 2.41 -16.31
CA ALA A 319 0.32 3.24 -16.93
C ALA A 319 -0.40 2.42 -18.02
N CYS A 320 -1.39 1.63 -17.61
CA CYS A 320 -2.19 0.82 -18.51
C CYS A 320 -3.35 1.65 -19.07
N PRO A 321 -3.57 1.70 -20.41
CA PRO A 321 -4.68 2.41 -21.02
C PRO A 321 -6.00 1.73 -20.69
N GLN A 322 -7.10 2.51 -20.75
CA GLN A 322 -8.47 2.02 -20.67
C GLN A 322 -9.18 2.26 -21.99
N PRO A 323 -9.99 1.31 -22.52
CA PRO A 323 -10.61 1.45 -23.84
C PRO A 323 -11.50 2.70 -23.99
N ASP A 324 -12.18 3.09 -22.92
CA ASP A 324 -13.21 4.13 -22.93
C ASP A 324 -12.80 5.38 -22.12
N SER A 325 -11.49 5.60 -21.89
CA SER A 325 -11.02 6.70 -21.07
C SER A 325 -9.62 7.19 -21.49
N ASP A 326 -9.44 8.49 -21.57
CA ASP A 326 -8.11 9.10 -21.76
C ASP A 326 -7.21 8.96 -20.50
N ARG A 327 -7.77 8.48 -19.39
CA ARG A 327 -7.02 8.26 -18.16
C ARG A 327 -6.59 6.81 -18.04
N PRO A 328 -5.36 6.54 -17.59
CA PRO A 328 -4.94 5.18 -17.33
C PRO A 328 -5.73 4.54 -16.18
N VAL A 329 -5.59 3.23 -16.06
CA VAL A 329 -6.14 2.45 -14.94
C VAL A 329 -5.68 3.07 -13.62
N PRO A 330 -6.59 3.36 -12.67
CA PRO A 330 -6.21 3.99 -11.42
C PRO A 330 -5.35 3.06 -10.55
N PRO A 331 -4.34 3.59 -9.84
CA PRO A 331 -3.48 2.80 -8.95
C PRO A 331 -4.25 2.38 -7.69
N ARG A 332 -4.79 1.17 -7.75
CA ARG A 332 -5.61 0.56 -6.68
C ARG A 332 -5.31 -0.92 -6.55
N ALA A 333 -5.39 -1.46 -5.33
CA ALA A 333 -5.19 -2.89 -5.09
C ALA A 333 -6.13 -3.78 -5.91
N GLN A 334 -7.39 -3.38 -6.12
CA GLN A 334 -8.32 -4.12 -6.96
C GLN A 334 -7.91 -4.13 -8.45
N ALA A 335 -7.30 -3.07 -8.95
CA ALA A 335 -6.77 -3.03 -10.31
C ALA A 335 -5.59 -3.99 -10.45
N ALA A 336 -4.65 -3.95 -9.52
CA ALA A 336 -3.51 -4.86 -9.50
C ALA A 336 -3.91 -6.34 -9.40
N HIS A 337 -4.97 -6.67 -8.62
CA HIS A 337 -5.54 -8.01 -8.55
C HIS A 337 -6.09 -8.47 -9.91
N GLN A 338 -6.93 -7.66 -10.56
CA GLN A 338 -7.51 -7.98 -11.87
C GLN A 338 -6.44 -8.08 -12.97
N GLN A 339 -5.41 -7.22 -12.92
CA GLN A 339 -4.28 -7.27 -13.83
C GLN A 339 -3.45 -8.55 -13.64
N ALA A 340 -3.25 -8.98 -12.38
CA ALA A 340 -2.56 -10.25 -12.08
C ALA A 340 -3.30 -11.44 -12.69
N ASP A 341 -4.63 -11.49 -12.58
CA ASP A 341 -5.45 -12.55 -13.18
C ASP A 341 -5.39 -12.56 -14.72
N THR A 342 -5.40 -11.38 -15.34
CA THR A 342 -5.27 -11.25 -16.80
C THR A 342 -3.88 -11.67 -17.25
N LEU A 343 -2.84 -11.21 -16.56
CA LEU A 343 -1.46 -11.55 -16.89
C LEU A 343 -1.17 -13.04 -16.66
N PHE A 344 -1.75 -13.66 -15.64
CA PHE A 344 -1.68 -15.11 -15.46
C PHE A 344 -2.20 -15.86 -16.68
N LYS A 345 -3.32 -15.47 -17.26
CA LYS A 345 -3.88 -16.08 -18.49
C LYS A 345 -2.95 -15.83 -19.67
N THR A 346 -2.48 -14.59 -19.86
CA THR A 346 -1.55 -14.22 -20.92
C THR A 346 -0.27 -15.07 -20.88
N LEU A 347 0.34 -15.21 -19.69
CA LEU A 347 1.59 -15.99 -19.53
C LEU A 347 1.39 -17.49 -19.72
N CYS A 348 0.24 -18.03 -19.33
CA CYS A 348 -0.12 -19.43 -19.64
C CYS A 348 -0.31 -19.63 -21.13
N ASN A 349 -1.05 -18.75 -21.82
CA ASN A 349 -1.26 -18.80 -23.26
C ASN A 349 0.06 -18.72 -24.02
N ARG A 350 0.96 -17.80 -23.63
CA ARG A 350 2.25 -17.58 -24.26
C ARG A 350 3.10 -18.86 -24.31
N LEU A 351 3.09 -19.66 -23.24
CA LEU A 351 3.81 -20.94 -23.21
C LEU A 351 3.18 -21.99 -24.15
N GLU A 352 1.95 -21.78 -24.58
CA GLU A 352 1.22 -22.64 -25.52
C GLU A 352 1.11 -21.97 -26.91
N ASN A 353 1.93 -20.94 -27.21
CA ASN A 353 1.91 -20.13 -28.44
C ASN A 353 0.56 -19.42 -28.70
N GLY A 354 -0.20 -19.13 -27.65
CA GLY A 354 -1.44 -18.38 -27.73
C GLY A 354 -1.22 -16.87 -27.58
N GLU A 355 -2.28 -16.11 -27.83
CA GLU A 355 -2.27 -14.63 -27.80
C GLU A 355 -2.33 -14.07 -26.39
N ALA A 356 -1.80 -12.84 -26.23
CA ALA A 356 -1.95 -12.06 -24.99
C ALA A 356 -3.41 -11.59 -24.82
N VAL A 357 -3.88 -11.61 -23.57
CA VAL A 357 -5.26 -11.21 -23.23
C VAL A 357 -5.28 -9.71 -22.93
N PRO A 358 -6.13 -8.91 -23.60
CA PRO A 358 -6.28 -7.50 -23.27
C PRO A 358 -6.94 -7.34 -21.89
N PHE A 359 -6.42 -6.41 -21.11
CA PHE A 359 -6.95 -6.09 -19.80
C PHE A 359 -8.09 -5.05 -19.90
N VAL A 360 -9.18 -5.29 -19.20
CA VAL A 360 -10.28 -4.34 -19.02
C VAL A 360 -10.54 -4.17 -17.53
N TYR A 361 -10.40 -2.94 -17.04
CA TYR A 361 -10.63 -2.64 -15.63
C TYR A 361 -12.12 -2.57 -15.29
N ASN A 362 -12.53 -3.34 -14.28
CA ASN A 362 -13.85 -3.28 -13.70
C ASN A 362 -13.78 -2.61 -12.33
N ASP A 363 -14.34 -1.40 -12.19
CA ASP A 363 -14.40 -0.71 -10.90
C ASP A 363 -15.52 -1.29 -10.02
N HIS A 364 -15.12 -1.91 -8.91
CA HIS A 364 -16.08 -2.44 -7.91
C HIS A 364 -16.47 -1.41 -6.86
N GLY A 365 -16.00 -0.17 -6.99
CA GLY A 365 -16.26 0.92 -6.06
C GLY A 365 -15.10 1.16 -5.08
N SER A 366 -15.37 1.99 -4.08
CA SER A 366 -14.39 2.40 -3.08
C SER A 366 -15.03 2.42 -1.69
N LEU A 367 -14.27 1.97 -0.71
CA LEU A 367 -14.68 1.90 0.69
C LEU A 367 -13.63 2.60 1.54
N ILE A 368 -14.06 3.41 2.48
CA ILE A 368 -13.22 4.12 3.45
C ILE A 368 -13.60 3.66 4.84
N ASN A 369 -12.63 3.20 5.60
CA ASN A 369 -12.81 2.69 6.95
C ASN A 369 -12.47 3.77 7.98
N PHE A 370 -13.42 4.10 8.85
CA PHE A 370 -13.21 4.99 10.00
C PHE A 370 -12.97 4.20 11.27
N SER A 371 -12.08 3.23 11.18
CA SER A 371 -11.74 2.34 12.29
C SER A 371 -12.98 1.57 12.81
N ARG A 372 -13.30 1.70 14.10
CA ARG A 372 -14.45 1.01 14.71
C ARG A 372 -15.75 1.77 14.62
N TYR A 373 -15.70 3.03 14.20
CA TYR A 373 -16.85 3.90 14.26
C TYR A 373 -17.81 3.62 13.10
N THR A 374 -17.35 3.73 11.88
CA THR A 374 -18.18 3.46 10.70
C THR A 374 -17.30 3.16 9.48
N THR A 375 -17.90 2.69 8.42
CA THR A 375 -17.30 2.57 7.09
C THR A 375 -18.26 3.21 6.11
N VAL A 376 -17.74 4.01 5.22
CA VAL A 376 -18.52 4.72 4.20
C VAL A 376 -17.97 4.35 2.83
N GLY A 377 -18.84 4.10 1.88
CA GLY A 377 -18.37 3.73 0.56
C GLY A 377 -19.43 3.73 -0.51
N ASN A 378 -18.95 3.42 -1.70
CA ASN A 378 -19.76 3.29 -2.90
C ASN A 378 -19.45 1.96 -3.55
N LEU A 379 -20.45 1.13 -3.77
CA LEU A 379 -20.37 -0.08 -4.56
C LEU A 379 -20.83 0.20 -5.98
N MET A 380 -19.99 -0.10 -6.96
CA MET A 380 -20.36 -0.13 -8.37
C MET A 380 -20.77 -1.54 -8.73
N GLY A 381 -22.04 -1.77 -9.00
CA GLY A 381 -22.55 -3.09 -9.37
C GLY A 381 -22.72 -3.21 -10.89
N ASN A 382 -22.18 -4.29 -11.45
CA ASN A 382 -22.39 -4.65 -12.86
C ASN A 382 -23.87 -4.90 -13.24
N LEU A 383 -24.77 -5.00 -12.24
CA LEU A 383 -26.17 -5.37 -12.44
C LEU A 383 -27.11 -4.18 -12.70
N SER A 384 -26.70 -2.93 -12.44
CA SER A 384 -27.60 -1.79 -12.59
C SER A 384 -26.99 -0.51 -13.18
N GLY A 385 -25.68 -0.48 -13.45
CA GLY A 385 -24.99 0.75 -13.94
C GLY A 385 -25.08 1.95 -12.96
N ARG A 386 -25.61 1.74 -11.76
CA ARG A 386 -25.79 2.77 -10.74
C ARG A 386 -24.90 2.51 -9.54
N SER A 387 -24.23 3.56 -9.07
CA SER A 387 -23.47 3.51 -7.83
C SER A 387 -24.42 3.46 -6.63
N MET A 388 -24.20 2.47 -5.73
CA MET A 388 -24.97 2.31 -4.50
C MET A 388 -24.16 2.82 -3.33
N TYR A 389 -24.66 3.83 -2.64
CA TYR A 389 -24.08 4.32 -1.38
C TYR A 389 -24.33 3.30 -0.27
N ILE A 390 -23.29 2.94 0.47
CA ILE A 390 -23.37 2.07 1.64
C ILE A 390 -22.59 2.68 2.81
N GLU A 391 -23.12 2.49 4.02
CA GLU A 391 -22.47 2.95 5.25
C GLU A 391 -22.68 1.95 6.40
N GLY A 392 -21.92 2.12 7.48
CA GLY A 392 -22.03 1.36 8.70
C GLY A 392 -21.54 -0.08 8.60
N LYS A 393 -22.23 -1.02 9.26
CA LYS A 393 -21.81 -2.43 9.37
C LYS A 393 -21.74 -3.14 8.02
N VAL A 394 -22.63 -2.81 7.09
CA VAL A 394 -22.65 -3.40 5.74
C VAL A 394 -21.41 -2.99 4.97
N ALA A 395 -21.08 -1.70 4.91
CA ALA A 395 -19.88 -1.20 4.25
C ALA A 395 -18.61 -1.82 4.86
N ARG A 396 -18.56 -1.97 6.19
CA ARG A 396 -17.46 -2.63 6.88
C ARG A 396 -17.30 -4.10 6.48
N MET A 397 -18.39 -4.83 6.30
CA MET A 397 -18.34 -6.21 5.83
C MET A 397 -17.70 -6.28 4.43
N PHE A 398 -18.06 -5.38 3.52
CA PHE A 398 -17.47 -5.30 2.19
C PHE A 398 -15.99 -4.90 2.24
N TYR A 399 -15.60 -3.94 3.10
CA TYR A 399 -14.18 -3.57 3.29
C TYR A 399 -13.35 -4.78 3.73
N LEU A 400 -13.83 -5.52 4.72
CA LEU A 400 -13.16 -6.73 5.18
C LEU A 400 -13.11 -7.83 4.10
N SER A 401 -14.12 -7.89 3.22
CA SER A 401 -14.15 -8.89 2.14
C SER A 401 -13.03 -8.69 1.12
N LEU A 402 -12.61 -7.46 0.84
CA LEU A 402 -11.49 -7.17 -0.07
C LEU A 402 -10.18 -7.79 0.45
N TYR A 403 -9.89 -7.62 1.73
CA TYR A 403 -8.73 -8.26 2.34
C TYR A 403 -8.85 -9.79 2.33
N ARG A 404 -10.06 -10.32 2.59
CA ARG A 404 -10.29 -11.76 2.54
C ARG A 404 -10.17 -12.34 1.14
N MET A 405 -10.57 -11.63 0.10
CA MET A 405 -10.33 -12.03 -1.29
C MET A 405 -8.84 -12.21 -1.58
N HIS A 406 -8.01 -11.24 -1.16
CA HIS A 406 -6.56 -11.37 -1.24
C HIS A 406 -6.04 -12.61 -0.49
N GLN A 407 -6.49 -12.83 0.75
CA GLN A 407 -6.11 -14.03 1.51
C GLN A 407 -6.56 -15.34 0.84
N VAL A 408 -7.73 -15.36 0.21
CA VAL A 408 -8.22 -16.52 -0.55
C VAL A 408 -7.34 -16.79 -1.76
N ALA A 409 -6.90 -15.77 -2.48
CA ALA A 409 -5.98 -15.91 -3.61
C ALA A 409 -4.64 -16.54 -3.17
N LEU A 410 -4.15 -16.21 -1.98
CA LEU A 410 -2.87 -16.70 -1.47
C LEU A 410 -2.94 -18.06 -0.74
N HIS A 411 -4.03 -18.32 -0.02
CA HIS A 411 -4.13 -19.47 0.89
C HIS A 411 -5.20 -20.48 0.49
N GLY A 412 -6.12 -20.11 -0.39
CA GLY A 412 -7.32 -20.87 -0.72
C GLY A 412 -8.43 -20.69 0.34
N MET A 413 -9.68 -21.05 -0.02
CA MET A 413 -10.87 -20.78 0.81
C MET A 413 -10.82 -21.44 2.20
N PHE A 414 -10.43 -22.72 2.26
CA PHE A 414 -10.45 -23.48 3.53
C PHE A 414 -9.49 -22.87 4.59
N ARG A 415 -8.24 -22.61 4.19
CA ARG A 415 -7.24 -22.01 5.10
C ARG A 415 -7.61 -20.57 5.50
N THR A 416 -8.13 -19.79 4.56
CA THR A 416 -8.64 -18.44 4.86
C THR A 416 -9.76 -18.48 5.88
N GLY A 417 -10.65 -19.46 5.82
CA GLY A 417 -11.70 -19.68 6.83
C GLY A 417 -11.12 -19.97 8.23
N ILE A 418 -10.08 -20.80 8.32
CA ILE A 418 -9.38 -21.08 9.57
C ILE A 418 -8.70 -19.80 10.11
N ILE A 419 -7.96 -19.08 9.26
CA ILE A 419 -7.30 -17.82 9.63
C ILE A 419 -8.33 -16.82 10.18
N TRP A 420 -9.49 -16.68 9.52
CA TRP A 420 -10.57 -15.82 9.97
C TRP A 420 -11.09 -16.19 11.35
N LEU A 421 -11.29 -17.48 11.62
CA LEU A 421 -11.75 -17.97 12.91
C LEU A 421 -10.72 -17.68 14.01
N MET A 422 -9.44 -17.95 13.73
CA MET A 422 -8.33 -17.68 14.65
C MET A 422 -8.20 -16.18 14.95
N ASP A 423 -8.28 -15.32 13.94
CA ASP A 423 -8.30 -13.86 14.11
C ASP A 423 -9.44 -13.41 15.04
N ARG A 424 -10.61 -14.01 14.88
CA ARG A 424 -11.79 -13.67 15.70
C ARG A 424 -11.59 -14.05 17.16
N ILE A 425 -11.04 -15.24 17.42
CA ILE A 425 -10.70 -15.72 18.77
C ILE A 425 -9.61 -14.84 19.37
N SER A 426 -8.52 -14.61 18.63
CA SER A 426 -7.40 -13.79 19.09
C SER A 426 -7.82 -12.37 19.48
N ARG A 427 -8.67 -11.72 18.67
CA ARG A 427 -9.19 -10.37 18.99
C ARG A 427 -10.10 -10.34 20.24
N ALA A 428 -10.67 -11.47 20.63
CA ALA A 428 -11.45 -11.56 21.87
C ALA A 428 -10.57 -11.72 23.12
N MET A 429 -9.33 -12.23 22.93
CA MET A 429 -8.42 -12.60 24.03
C MET A 429 -7.28 -11.61 24.25
N HIS A 430 -6.95 -10.79 23.26
CA HIS A 430 -5.81 -9.87 23.33
C HIS A 430 -6.24 -8.40 23.43
N PRO A 431 -5.39 -7.52 24.00
CA PRO A 431 -5.62 -6.08 23.99
C PRO A 431 -5.85 -5.55 22.59
N ARG A 432 -6.67 -4.53 22.47
CA ARG A 432 -7.17 -4.01 21.19
C ARG A 432 -6.14 -3.23 20.39
N LEU A 433 -5.17 -2.64 21.08
CA LEU A 433 -4.02 -1.96 20.49
C LEU A 433 -2.75 -2.66 20.96
N LYS A 434 -1.75 -2.69 20.10
CA LYS A 434 -0.40 -3.13 20.47
C LYS A 434 0.44 -1.88 20.70
N LEU A 435 0.53 -1.48 21.97
CA LEU A 435 1.32 -0.34 22.43
C LEU A 435 2.65 -0.80 23.06
N HIS A 436 3.35 -1.72 22.36
CA HIS A 436 4.67 -2.24 22.79
C HIS A 436 5.53 -2.61 21.59
#